data_584e5eb0267644877b3afacada6f352d
#
_entry.id   584e5eb0267644877b3afacada6f352d
#
_cell.length_a   1.000
_cell.length_b   1.000
_cell.length_c   1.000
_cell.angle_alpha   90.00
_cell.angle_beta   90.00
_cell.angle_gamma   90.00
#
_symmetry.space_group_name_H-M   'P 1'
#
loop_
_entity.id
_entity.type
_entity.pdbx_description
1 polymer ?
#
loop_
_entity_poly.entity_id
_entity_poly.type
_entity_poly.pdbx_seq_one_letter_code
_entity_poly.pdbx_strand_id
1 'polypeptide(L)'
;MADIKLLDCTLRDGGYVNNWQWGFGSARRIIQTLTRAGVDVVEVGFLRNVDGYDPDVTVCNTIEELNRLLPDEGQRGHTMYSGMAMRSNYDIAKLSPYDGRGIEIIRITAHDYDIKDGMDFARRIKELGYKVSINPINIMGYSDKDLLWIFEQVNEIHPWQFSIVEIGRAHV
;
A
#
# COMPACT_ATOMS: atom_id res chain seq x y z
N MET A 1 -24.28 -1.52 -11.79
CA MET A 1 -23.41 -2.64 -11.36
C MET A 1 -22.26 -2.02 -10.59
N ALA A 2 -21.82 -2.63 -9.49
CA ALA A 2 -20.62 -2.17 -8.78
C ALA A 2 -19.40 -2.34 -9.71
N ASP A 3 -18.56 -1.32 -9.79
CA ASP A 3 -17.30 -1.37 -10.54
C ASP A 3 -16.28 -2.16 -9.72
N ILE A 4 -15.99 -3.40 -10.15
CA ILE A 4 -15.05 -4.28 -9.47
C ILE A 4 -13.65 -3.95 -9.98
N LYS A 5 -12.72 -3.68 -9.06
CA LYS A 5 -11.31 -3.44 -9.35
C LYS A 5 -10.45 -4.57 -8.84
N LEU A 6 -9.50 -4.99 -9.67
CA LEU A 6 -8.51 -6.00 -9.32
C LEU A 6 -7.25 -5.32 -8.81
N LEU A 7 -6.80 -5.72 -7.61
CA LEU A 7 -5.52 -5.29 -7.03
C LEU A 7 -4.59 -6.49 -6.92
N ASP A 8 -3.39 -6.38 -7.50
CA ASP A 8 -2.29 -7.33 -7.33
C ASP A 8 -1.31 -6.84 -6.27
N CYS A 9 -0.96 -7.70 -5.32
CA CYS A 9 0.01 -7.40 -4.26
C CYS A 9 1.20 -8.38 -4.24
N THR A 10 1.47 -9.06 -5.35
CA THR A 10 2.52 -10.08 -5.45
C THR A 10 3.87 -9.57 -4.97
N LEU A 11 4.32 -8.40 -5.44
CA LEU A 11 5.64 -7.87 -5.11
C LEU A 11 5.76 -7.43 -3.64
N ARG A 12 4.67 -7.07 -2.99
CA ARG A 12 4.66 -6.69 -1.59
C ARG A 12 4.41 -7.90 -0.69
N ASP A 13 3.30 -8.61 -0.89
CA ASP A 13 2.89 -9.70 -0.01
C ASP A 13 3.72 -10.97 -0.25
N GLY A 14 3.95 -11.33 -1.51
CA GLY A 14 4.82 -12.45 -1.86
C GLY A 14 6.28 -12.26 -1.41
N GLY A 15 6.69 -11.04 -1.14
CA GLY A 15 8.02 -10.72 -0.63
C GLY A 15 8.36 -11.33 0.73
N TYR A 16 7.35 -11.70 1.53
CA TYR A 16 7.59 -12.44 2.78
C TYR A 16 8.25 -13.82 2.57
N VAL A 17 8.17 -14.37 1.35
CA VAL A 17 8.80 -15.68 1.01
C VAL A 17 10.28 -15.53 0.67
N ASN A 18 10.69 -14.41 0.07
CA ASN A 18 12.03 -14.18 -0.47
C ASN A 18 12.73 -12.94 0.09
N ASN A 19 12.24 -12.38 1.21
CA ASN A 19 12.73 -11.13 1.79
C ASN A 19 12.70 -9.96 0.80
N TRP A 20 11.68 -9.90 -0.05
CA TRP A 20 11.49 -8.89 -1.11
C TRP A 20 12.64 -8.81 -2.13
N GLN A 21 13.50 -9.80 -2.19
CA GLN A 21 14.59 -9.91 -3.14
C GLN A 21 14.08 -10.46 -4.48
N TRP A 22 13.54 -9.57 -5.30
CA TRP A 22 12.99 -9.92 -6.61
C TRP A 22 13.98 -9.74 -7.76
N GLY A 23 15.00 -8.89 -7.55
CA GLY A 23 15.84 -8.37 -8.62
C GLY A 23 15.12 -7.29 -9.43
N PHE A 24 15.79 -6.17 -9.70
CA PHE A 24 15.22 -5.01 -10.39
C PHE A 24 14.52 -5.38 -11.70
N GLY A 25 15.20 -6.15 -12.55
CA GLY A 25 14.68 -6.55 -13.86
C GLY A 25 13.43 -7.44 -13.76
N SER A 26 13.38 -8.34 -12.77
CA SER A 26 12.23 -9.24 -12.56
C SER A 26 11.04 -8.49 -12.00
N ALA A 27 11.24 -7.66 -10.96
CA ALA A 27 10.19 -6.82 -10.40
C ALA A 27 9.55 -5.93 -11.47
N ARG A 28 10.38 -5.22 -12.25
CA ARG A 28 9.90 -4.37 -13.33
C ARG A 28 9.13 -5.15 -14.40
N ARG A 29 9.58 -6.36 -14.76
CA ARG A 29 8.88 -7.23 -15.73
C ARG A 29 7.52 -7.68 -15.20
N ILE A 30 7.42 -8.02 -13.91
CA ILE A 30 6.15 -8.39 -13.28
C ILE A 30 5.17 -7.21 -13.38
N ILE A 31 5.59 -6.01 -12.96
CA ILE A 31 4.77 -4.80 -13.02
C ILE A 31 4.29 -4.53 -14.45
N GLN A 32 5.21 -4.57 -15.43
CA GLN A 32 4.87 -4.36 -16.84
C GLN A 32 3.87 -5.40 -17.36
N THR A 33 3.99 -6.65 -16.93
CA THR A 33 3.09 -7.73 -17.36
C THR A 33 1.69 -7.52 -16.78
N LEU A 34 1.58 -7.19 -15.50
CA LEU A 34 0.31 -6.88 -14.84
C LEU A 34 -0.36 -5.65 -15.46
N THR A 35 0.43 -4.61 -15.74
CA THR A 35 -0.05 -3.40 -16.43
C THR A 35 -0.63 -3.72 -17.80
N ARG A 36 0.10 -4.51 -18.62
CA ARG A 36 -0.40 -4.94 -19.96
C ARG A 36 -1.63 -5.84 -19.86
N ALA A 37 -1.75 -6.62 -18.80
CA ALA A 37 -2.92 -7.45 -18.54
C ALA A 37 -4.15 -6.64 -18.09
N GLY A 38 -3.98 -5.32 -17.84
CA GLY A 38 -5.07 -4.43 -17.46
C GLY A 38 -5.49 -4.58 -15.99
N VAL A 39 -4.57 -4.98 -15.11
CA VAL A 39 -4.83 -4.98 -13.67
C VAL A 39 -5.04 -3.54 -13.19
N ASP A 40 -6.11 -3.29 -12.44
CA ASP A 40 -6.51 -1.92 -12.05
C ASP A 40 -5.52 -1.28 -11.09
N VAL A 41 -4.98 -2.04 -10.11
CA VAL A 41 -4.02 -1.56 -9.13
C VAL A 41 -2.89 -2.57 -8.95
N VAL A 42 -1.64 -2.10 -9.03
CA VAL A 42 -0.45 -2.92 -8.76
C VAL A 42 0.28 -2.37 -7.53
N GLU A 43 0.39 -3.17 -6.48
CA GLU A 43 1.15 -2.83 -5.28
C GLU A 43 2.62 -3.18 -5.49
N VAL A 44 3.45 -2.13 -5.62
CA VAL A 44 4.84 -2.23 -6.06
C VAL A 44 5.78 -2.75 -4.97
N GLY A 45 5.50 -2.42 -3.71
CA GLY A 45 6.34 -2.83 -2.60
C GLY A 45 6.02 -2.11 -1.29
N PHE A 46 6.98 -2.13 -0.38
CA PHE A 46 6.89 -1.48 0.93
C PHE A 46 7.69 -0.18 1.01
N LEU A 47 7.12 0.80 1.71
CA LEU A 47 7.84 1.93 2.29
C LEU A 47 8.17 1.59 3.74
N ARG A 48 9.45 1.45 4.04
CA ARG A 48 10.00 1.16 5.38
C ARG A 48 11.29 1.90 5.61
N ASN A 49 11.63 2.15 6.87
CA ASN A 49 12.96 2.62 7.22
C ASN A 49 13.95 1.47 7.06
N VAL A 50 14.84 1.57 6.09
CA VAL A 50 15.90 0.59 5.80
C VAL A 50 17.24 1.29 5.66
N ASP A 51 18.32 0.54 5.83
CA ASP A 51 19.69 1.04 5.66
C ASP A 51 20.07 1.02 4.16
N GLY A 52 20.03 2.20 3.55
CA GLY A 52 20.39 2.37 2.14
C GLY A 52 19.31 1.94 1.16
N TYR A 53 19.62 2.09 -0.12
CA TYR A 53 18.78 1.68 -1.25
C TYR A 53 19.41 0.48 -1.96
N ASP A 54 18.66 -0.59 -2.09
CA ASP A 54 19.01 -1.75 -2.91
C ASP A 54 17.98 -1.87 -4.06
N PRO A 55 18.39 -1.72 -5.33
CA PRO A 55 17.47 -1.78 -6.46
C PRO A 55 16.83 -3.16 -6.65
N ASP A 56 17.44 -4.21 -6.12
CA ASP A 56 16.94 -5.59 -6.25
C ASP A 56 15.86 -5.95 -5.22
N VAL A 57 15.59 -5.03 -4.28
CA VAL A 57 14.61 -5.22 -3.20
C VAL A 57 13.44 -4.26 -3.36
N THR A 58 12.20 -4.76 -3.15
CA THR A 58 10.98 -3.93 -3.21
C THR A 58 10.56 -3.35 -1.86
N VAL A 59 11.53 -3.13 -0.96
CA VAL A 59 11.36 -2.40 0.30
C VAL A 59 12.28 -1.19 0.26
N CYS A 60 11.73 0.00 0.31
CA CYS A 60 12.44 1.26 0.05
C CYS A 60 12.15 2.32 1.12
N ASN A 61 13.07 3.28 1.25
CA ASN A 61 12.92 4.43 2.14
C ASN A 61 12.01 5.50 1.56
N THR A 62 12.01 5.66 0.23
CA THR A 62 11.32 6.77 -0.43
C THR A 62 10.43 6.29 -1.56
N ILE A 63 9.44 7.10 -1.90
CA ILE A 63 8.52 6.82 -3.00
C ILE A 63 9.24 6.87 -4.34
N GLU A 64 10.25 7.72 -4.47
CA GLU A 64 11.07 7.87 -5.68
C GLU A 64 11.85 6.59 -5.98
N GLU A 65 12.33 5.89 -4.94
CA GLU A 65 13.01 4.61 -5.11
C GLU A 65 12.05 3.54 -5.65
N LEU A 66 10.83 3.43 -5.12
CA LEU A 66 9.81 2.52 -5.65
C LEU A 66 9.35 2.92 -7.06
N ASN A 67 9.26 4.20 -7.36
CA ASN A 67 8.85 4.69 -8.69
C ASN A 67 9.80 4.27 -9.80
N ARG A 68 11.06 3.93 -9.51
CA ARG A 68 12.04 3.40 -10.49
C ARG A 68 11.60 2.06 -11.10
N LEU A 69 10.75 1.31 -10.41
CA LEU A 69 10.23 0.02 -10.88
C LEU A 69 9.09 0.18 -11.89
N LEU A 70 8.46 1.34 -11.96
CA LEU A 70 7.30 1.57 -12.79
C LEU A 70 7.64 1.58 -14.29
N PRO A 71 6.69 1.18 -15.13
CA PRO A 71 6.78 1.41 -16.58
C PRO A 71 6.84 2.91 -16.90
N ASP A 72 7.31 3.23 -18.09
CA ASP A 72 7.27 4.60 -18.61
C ASP A 72 5.80 5.08 -18.70
N GLU A 73 5.56 6.35 -18.48
CA GLU A 73 4.19 6.91 -18.35
C GLU A 73 3.27 6.50 -19.50
N GLY A 74 3.76 6.55 -20.74
CA GLY A 74 2.98 6.16 -21.91
C GLY A 74 2.60 4.68 -21.98
N GLN A 75 3.15 3.83 -21.10
CA GLN A 75 2.91 2.39 -21.06
C GLN A 75 1.98 1.97 -19.91
N ARG A 76 1.55 2.91 -19.04
CA ARG A 76 0.81 2.60 -17.81
C ARG A 76 -0.67 2.33 -18.04
N GLY A 77 -1.25 2.82 -19.13
CA GLY A 77 -2.67 2.66 -19.44
C GLY A 77 -3.54 3.25 -18.32
N HIS A 78 -4.50 2.47 -17.84
CA HIS A 78 -5.38 2.85 -16.72
C HIS A 78 -4.92 2.29 -15.36
N THR A 79 -3.82 1.53 -15.33
CA THR A 79 -3.31 0.92 -14.09
C THR A 79 -2.82 1.98 -13.11
N MET A 80 -3.35 1.95 -11.90
CA MET A 80 -2.87 2.72 -10.78
C MET A 80 -1.78 1.95 -10.03
N TYR A 81 -0.86 2.66 -9.38
CA TYR A 81 0.19 2.02 -8.60
C TYR A 81 0.07 2.38 -7.13
N SER A 82 0.37 1.41 -6.28
CA SER A 82 0.35 1.59 -4.84
C SER A 82 1.64 1.13 -4.17
N GLY A 83 1.93 1.70 -3.02
CA GLY A 83 2.92 1.20 -2.07
C GLY A 83 2.27 1.04 -0.70
N MET A 84 2.76 0.09 0.11
CA MET A 84 2.29 -0.08 1.48
C MET A 84 3.22 0.62 2.47
N ALA A 85 2.65 1.23 3.50
CA ALA A 85 3.38 1.81 4.61
C ALA A 85 2.70 1.47 5.94
N MET A 86 3.50 1.28 6.99
CA MET A 86 3.01 1.10 8.36
C MET A 86 3.62 2.19 9.24
N ARG A 87 2.78 2.83 10.08
CA ARG A 87 3.23 3.86 11.01
C ARG A 87 4.38 3.40 11.93
N SER A 88 4.34 2.13 12.33
CA SER A 88 5.31 1.54 13.26
C SER A 88 6.73 1.40 12.70
N ASN A 89 6.90 1.39 11.37
CA ASN A 89 8.19 1.13 10.74
C ASN A 89 8.54 2.07 9.58
N TYR A 90 7.78 3.13 9.37
CA TYR A 90 8.01 4.14 8.34
C TYR A 90 7.88 5.56 8.88
N ASP A 91 8.90 6.36 8.65
CA ASP A 91 8.88 7.79 8.97
C ASP A 91 8.27 8.58 7.80
N ILE A 92 7.11 9.18 8.05
CA ILE A 92 6.39 9.97 7.03
C ILE A 92 7.19 11.18 6.52
N ALA A 93 8.18 11.65 7.27
CA ALA A 93 9.06 12.73 6.80
C ALA A 93 9.86 12.35 5.54
N LYS A 94 9.98 11.05 5.25
CA LYS A 94 10.62 10.53 4.04
C LYS A 94 9.66 10.43 2.84
N LEU A 95 8.37 10.64 3.04
CA LEU A 95 7.37 10.63 1.97
C LEU A 95 7.22 12.02 1.38
N SER A 96 7.68 12.21 0.15
CA SER A 96 7.50 13.46 -0.59
C SER A 96 6.03 13.71 -0.90
N PRO A 97 5.55 14.96 -0.96
CA PRO A 97 4.23 15.28 -1.46
C PRO A 97 4.00 14.68 -2.86
N TYR A 98 2.77 14.22 -3.12
CA TYR A 98 2.41 13.65 -4.41
C TYR A 98 2.48 14.73 -5.52
N ASP A 99 3.27 14.47 -6.54
CA ASP A 99 3.52 15.41 -7.64
C ASP A 99 2.66 15.13 -8.89
N GLY A 100 1.68 14.23 -8.77
CA GLY A 100 0.81 13.82 -9.89
C GLY A 100 1.38 12.68 -10.74
N ARG A 101 2.51 12.08 -10.37
CA ARG A 101 3.19 11.04 -11.13
C ARG A 101 3.56 9.84 -10.28
N GLY A 102 3.67 8.68 -10.92
CA GLY A 102 4.14 7.46 -10.27
C GLY A 102 3.09 6.80 -9.37
N ILE A 103 3.51 6.33 -8.22
CA ILE A 103 2.64 5.73 -7.20
C ILE A 103 1.71 6.80 -6.65
N GLU A 104 0.41 6.55 -6.76
CA GLU A 104 -0.62 7.52 -6.36
C GLU A 104 -1.43 7.06 -5.13
N ILE A 105 -1.32 5.79 -4.78
CA ILE A 105 -2.05 5.18 -3.67
C ILE A 105 -1.06 4.73 -2.61
N ILE A 106 -1.22 5.20 -1.37
CA ILE A 106 -0.52 4.63 -0.22
C ILE A 106 -1.52 3.79 0.57
N ARG A 107 -1.22 2.49 0.68
CA ARG A 107 -1.99 1.55 1.48
C ARG A 107 -1.37 1.48 2.86
N ILE A 108 -2.16 1.80 3.87
CA ILE A 108 -1.72 1.69 5.26
C ILE A 108 -2.36 0.47 5.92
N THR A 109 -1.62 -0.14 6.81
CA THR A 109 -2.14 -1.19 7.68
C THR A 109 -1.82 -0.86 9.13
N ALA A 110 -2.73 -1.24 10.02
CA ALA A 110 -2.61 -1.04 11.45
C ALA A 110 -3.26 -2.21 12.20
N HIS A 111 -2.73 -2.53 13.37
CA HIS A 111 -3.30 -3.52 14.26
C HIS A 111 -4.22 -2.85 15.29
N ASP A 112 -4.95 -3.63 16.07
CA ASP A 112 -5.82 -3.15 17.13
C ASP A 112 -5.08 -2.26 18.17
N TYR A 113 -3.84 -2.61 18.50
CA TYR A 113 -3.03 -1.87 19.47
C TYR A 113 -2.47 -0.54 18.95
N ASP A 114 -2.40 -0.33 17.65
CA ASP A 114 -1.86 0.91 17.02
C ASP A 114 -2.81 1.58 16.02
N ILE A 115 -4.09 1.19 16.01
CA ILE A 115 -5.08 1.68 15.04
C ILE A 115 -5.26 3.21 15.05
N LYS A 116 -5.16 3.83 16.22
CA LYS A 116 -5.28 5.29 16.35
C LYS A 116 -4.14 6.01 15.63
N ASP A 117 -2.92 5.56 15.87
CA ASP A 117 -1.73 6.08 15.19
C ASP A 117 -1.79 5.82 13.69
N GLY A 118 -2.36 4.67 13.29
CA GLY A 118 -2.61 4.32 11.89
C GLY A 118 -3.59 5.29 11.21
N MET A 119 -4.68 5.70 11.89
CA MET A 119 -5.64 6.67 11.37
C MET A 119 -5.02 8.08 11.23
N ASP A 120 -4.22 8.51 12.20
CA ASP A 120 -3.51 9.79 12.12
C ASP A 120 -2.45 9.77 11.00
N PHE A 121 -1.79 8.64 10.82
CA PHE A 121 -0.87 8.43 9.72
C PHE A 121 -1.58 8.51 8.37
N ALA A 122 -2.78 7.93 8.24
CA ALA A 122 -3.60 8.01 7.04
C ALA A 122 -3.98 9.46 6.68
N ARG A 123 -4.36 10.28 7.68
CA ARG A 123 -4.65 11.71 7.48
C ARG A 123 -3.46 12.46 6.92
N ARG A 124 -2.28 12.27 7.52
CA ARG A 124 -1.04 12.92 7.08
C ARG A 124 -0.65 12.52 5.66
N ILE A 125 -0.81 11.24 5.28
CA ILE A 125 -0.57 10.77 3.91
C ILE A 125 -1.55 11.46 2.93
N LYS A 126 -2.83 11.57 3.32
CA LYS A 126 -3.84 12.26 2.51
C LYS A 126 -3.51 13.75 2.33
N GLU A 127 -3.02 14.42 3.38
CA GLU A 127 -2.55 15.81 3.32
C GLU A 127 -1.37 16.01 2.36
N LEU A 128 -0.55 14.98 2.16
CA LEU A 128 0.51 14.97 1.15
C LEU A 128 -0.01 14.74 -0.28
N GLY A 129 -1.34 14.62 -0.46
CA GLY A 129 -1.99 14.51 -1.78
C GLY A 129 -2.20 13.09 -2.31
N TYR A 130 -1.80 12.06 -1.58
CA TYR A 130 -2.00 10.67 -2.00
C TYR A 130 -3.44 10.21 -1.80
N LYS A 131 -3.89 9.29 -2.64
CA LYS A 131 -5.02 8.44 -2.35
C LYS A 131 -4.64 7.49 -1.22
N VAL A 132 -5.50 7.35 -0.22
CA VAL A 132 -5.21 6.48 0.94
C VAL A 132 -6.12 5.26 0.91
N SER A 133 -5.54 4.08 1.10
CA SER A 133 -6.26 2.85 1.39
C SER A 133 -5.98 2.43 2.83
N ILE A 134 -7.03 2.27 3.63
CA ILE A 134 -6.95 1.92 5.06
C ILE A 134 -7.32 0.46 5.22
N ASN A 135 -6.43 -0.34 5.83
CA ASN A 135 -6.56 -1.78 5.96
C ASN A 135 -6.30 -2.22 7.42
N PRO A 136 -7.27 -2.09 8.35
CA PRO A 136 -7.14 -2.64 9.69
C PRO A 136 -6.97 -4.15 9.65
N ILE A 137 -5.99 -4.67 10.37
CA ILE A 137 -5.67 -6.09 10.44
C ILE A 137 -6.41 -6.72 11.64
N ASN A 138 -6.78 -8.01 11.52
CA ASN A 138 -7.42 -8.77 12.59
C ASN A 138 -8.73 -8.13 13.06
N ILE A 139 -9.59 -7.82 12.11
CA ILE A 139 -10.84 -7.11 12.38
C ILE A 139 -11.72 -7.80 13.44
N MET A 140 -11.65 -9.11 13.53
CA MET A 140 -12.39 -9.91 14.52
C MET A 140 -11.84 -9.76 15.95
N GLY A 141 -10.65 -9.18 16.11
CA GLY A 141 -10.04 -8.89 17.41
C GLY A 141 -10.50 -7.57 18.04
N TYR A 142 -11.19 -6.72 17.27
CA TYR A 142 -11.68 -5.43 17.76
C TYR A 142 -12.98 -5.57 18.54
N SER A 143 -13.17 -4.74 19.58
CA SER A 143 -14.47 -4.59 20.21
C SER A 143 -15.45 -3.83 19.32
N ASP A 144 -16.76 -4.01 19.53
CA ASP A 144 -17.80 -3.26 18.82
C ASP A 144 -17.57 -1.75 18.90
N LYS A 145 -17.11 -1.27 20.07
CA LYS A 145 -16.79 0.14 20.31
C LYS A 145 -15.63 0.61 19.41
N ASP A 146 -14.59 -0.20 19.27
CA ASP A 146 -13.44 0.15 18.45
C ASP A 146 -13.81 0.10 16.95
N LEU A 147 -14.64 -0.85 16.54
CA LEU A 147 -15.16 -0.91 15.17
C LEU A 147 -16.00 0.33 14.83
N LEU A 148 -16.92 0.75 15.71
CA LEU A 148 -17.71 1.96 15.50
C LEU A 148 -16.79 3.19 15.39
N TRP A 149 -15.80 3.32 16.28
CA TRP A 149 -14.82 4.40 16.22
C TRP A 149 -14.03 4.37 14.89
N ILE A 150 -13.60 3.19 14.41
CA ILE A 150 -12.91 3.03 13.11
C ILE A 150 -13.79 3.54 11.98
N PHE A 151 -15.08 3.17 11.95
CA PHE A 151 -16.01 3.63 10.91
C PHE A 151 -16.23 5.15 10.95
N GLU A 152 -16.31 5.75 12.14
CA GLU A 152 -16.36 7.20 12.30
C GLU A 152 -15.11 7.87 11.69
N GLN A 153 -13.91 7.35 12.02
CA GLN A 153 -12.67 7.88 11.47
C GLN A 153 -12.59 7.72 9.94
N VAL A 154 -13.01 6.59 9.41
CA VAL A 154 -13.07 6.34 7.96
C VAL A 154 -14.01 7.33 7.28
N ASN A 155 -15.18 7.60 7.90
CA ASN A 155 -16.13 8.60 7.40
C ASN A 155 -15.59 10.04 7.45
N GLU A 156 -14.70 10.37 8.38
CA GLU A 156 -14.04 11.68 8.44
C GLU A 156 -12.89 11.78 7.42
N ILE A 157 -12.09 10.73 7.31
CA ILE A 157 -10.92 10.71 6.43
C ILE A 157 -11.35 10.66 4.96
N HIS A 158 -12.46 10.00 4.63
CA HIS A 158 -12.88 9.71 3.25
C HIS A 158 -11.74 9.11 2.43
N PRO A 159 -11.21 7.92 2.82
CA PRO A 159 -10.14 7.27 2.07
C PRO A 159 -10.64 6.85 0.68
N TRP A 160 -9.69 6.65 -0.24
CA TRP A 160 -9.99 6.08 -1.56
C TRP A 160 -10.51 4.64 -1.45
N GLN A 161 -10.00 3.89 -0.46
CA GLN A 161 -10.43 2.51 -0.17
C GLN A 161 -10.38 2.26 1.34
N PHE A 162 -11.35 1.54 1.83
CA PHE A 162 -11.33 0.91 3.15
C PHE A 162 -11.52 -0.59 2.98
N SER A 163 -10.62 -1.39 3.55
CA SER A 163 -10.68 -2.85 3.48
C SER A 163 -10.86 -3.44 4.86
N ILE A 164 -11.81 -4.32 5.00
CA ILE A 164 -11.94 -5.17 6.19
C ILE A 164 -11.04 -6.39 5.96
N VAL A 165 -9.93 -6.45 6.69
CA VAL A 165 -8.93 -7.50 6.53
C VAL A 165 -9.11 -8.56 7.61
N GLU A 166 -9.53 -9.74 7.17
CA GLU A 166 -9.55 -10.95 8.00
C GLU A 166 -8.71 -12.03 7.31
N ILE A 167 -7.72 -12.53 8.02
CA ILE A 167 -6.99 -13.72 7.58
C ILE A 167 -7.81 -14.90 8.10
N GLY A 168 -8.56 -15.55 7.21
CA GLY A 168 -9.42 -16.67 7.56
C GLY A 168 -8.66 -17.73 8.37
N ARG A 169 -9.10 -17.98 9.58
CA ARG A 169 -8.66 -19.19 10.29
C ARG A 169 -9.22 -20.35 9.51
N ALA A 170 -8.34 -21.15 8.91
CA ALA A 170 -8.74 -22.46 8.45
C ALA A 170 -9.33 -23.20 9.66
N HIS A 171 -10.62 -23.48 9.63
CA HIS A 171 -11.20 -24.40 10.57
C HIS A 171 -10.59 -25.77 10.26
N VAL A 172 -9.68 -26.21 11.11
CA VAL A 172 -9.20 -27.58 11.16
C VAL A 172 -10.23 -28.41 11.91
#